data_d177f30b6208b08bbd230e513cdb7dbd
#
_entry.id   d177f30b6208b08bbd230e513cdb7dbd
#
_cell.length_a   1.000
_cell.length_b   1.000
_cell.length_c   1.000
_cell.angle_alpha   90.00
_cell.angle_beta   90.00
_cell.angle_gamma   90.00
#
_symmetry.space_group_name_H-M   'P 1'
#
loop_
_entity.id
_entity.type
_entity.pdbx_description
1 polymer ?
#
loop_
_entity_poly.entity_id
_entity_poly.type
_entity_poly.pdbx_seq_one_letter_code
_entity_poly.pdbx_strand_id
1 'polypeptide(L)'
;MNFLADESCAGPAIQALREAGHEVVAIAEVAKGTVDELVMRRALSERRILITEDPDFGELVYARGHSSAGVILVRFPSRVRRAKPQSVVEAVAKLGARLWNAFTVVEPGRVRLASRPPS
;
A
#
# COMPACT_ATOMS: atom_id res chain seq x y z
N MET A 1 5.95 -3.82 10.91
CA MET A 1 5.88 -2.48 10.30
C MET A 1 4.44 -1.97 10.40
N ASN A 2 4.25 -0.69 10.21
CA ASN A 2 2.94 -0.07 10.33
C ASN A 2 2.40 0.32 8.96
N PHE A 3 1.18 -0.10 8.67
CA PHE A 3 0.51 0.13 7.39
C PHE A 3 -0.84 0.81 7.58
N LEU A 4 -1.28 1.52 6.55
CA LEU A 4 -2.64 2.00 6.42
C LEU A 4 -3.19 1.43 5.11
N ALA A 5 -4.24 0.64 5.19
CA ALA A 5 -4.90 0.09 4.01
C ALA A 5 -6.11 0.95 3.64
N ASP A 6 -6.17 1.43 2.40
CA ASP A 6 -7.35 2.14 1.95
C ASP A 6 -8.51 1.17 1.66
N GLU A 7 -9.66 1.70 1.32
CA GLU A 7 -10.85 0.87 1.12
C GLU A 7 -10.74 -0.11 -0.06
N SER A 8 -9.88 0.17 -1.03
CA SER A 8 -9.70 -0.72 -2.18
C SER A 8 -8.87 -1.97 -1.83
N CYS A 9 -8.14 -1.94 -0.71
CA CYS A 9 -7.27 -3.04 -0.32
C CYS A 9 -8.10 -4.24 0.14
N ALA A 10 -7.85 -5.41 -0.46
CA ALA A 10 -8.61 -6.61 -0.16
C ALA A 10 -8.38 -7.11 1.27
N GLY A 11 -9.48 -7.55 1.91
CA GLY A 11 -9.42 -8.09 3.27
C GLY A 11 -8.40 -9.21 3.48
N PRO A 12 -8.28 -10.19 2.58
CA PRO A 12 -7.28 -11.25 2.73
C PRO A 12 -5.83 -10.73 2.79
N ALA A 13 -5.50 -9.68 2.06
CA ALA A 13 -4.15 -9.10 2.11
C ALA A 13 -3.91 -8.42 3.46
N ILE A 14 -4.91 -7.69 3.98
CA ILE A 14 -4.84 -7.07 5.30
C ILE A 14 -4.64 -8.14 6.37
N GLN A 15 -5.41 -9.20 6.31
CA GLN A 15 -5.33 -10.29 7.27
C GLN A 15 -3.97 -10.98 7.23
N ALA A 16 -3.43 -11.22 6.04
CA ALA A 16 -2.13 -11.85 5.89
C ALA A 16 -1.01 -11.00 6.50
N LEU A 17 -1.07 -9.68 6.31
CA LEU A 17 -0.09 -8.78 6.93
C LEU A 17 -0.19 -8.79 8.45
N ARG A 18 -1.39 -8.81 9.00
CA ARG A 18 -1.60 -8.89 10.45
C ARG A 18 -1.08 -10.20 11.02
N GLU A 19 -1.33 -11.30 10.34
CA GLU A 19 -0.82 -12.61 10.74
C GLU A 19 0.70 -12.69 10.69
N ALA A 20 1.32 -11.93 9.81
CA ALA A 20 2.78 -11.83 9.72
C ALA A 20 3.39 -10.90 10.77
N GLY A 21 2.58 -10.34 11.67
CA GLY A 21 3.04 -9.51 12.78
C GLY A 21 3.04 -8.01 12.49
N HIS A 22 2.47 -7.58 11.38
CA HIS A 22 2.40 -6.14 11.06
C HIS A 22 1.14 -5.51 11.64
N GLU A 23 1.24 -4.22 11.97
CA GLU A 23 0.09 -3.43 12.37
C GLU A 23 -0.54 -2.79 11.14
N VAL A 24 -1.82 -3.04 10.92
CA VAL A 24 -2.55 -2.49 9.78
C VAL A 24 -3.80 -1.79 10.26
N VAL A 25 -3.90 -0.50 9.99
CA VAL A 25 -5.15 0.26 10.15
C VAL A 25 -5.87 0.18 8.81
N ALA A 26 -7.08 -0.34 8.81
CA ALA A 26 -7.89 -0.45 7.59
C ALA A 26 -8.95 0.65 7.57
N ILE A 27 -8.92 1.49 6.55
CA ILE A 27 -9.89 2.59 6.40
C ILE A 27 -11.32 2.05 6.34
N ALA A 28 -11.52 0.90 5.71
CA ALA A 28 -12.84 0.27 5.65
C ALA A 28 -13.42 -0.05 7.04
N GLU A 29 -12.56 -0.25 8.04
CA GLU A 29 -12.98 -0.56 9.42
C GLU A 29 -13.17 0.68 10.29
N VAL A 30 -12.37 1.72 10.08
CA VAL A 30 -12.29 2.85 11.03
C VAL A 30 -12.83 4.17 10.49
N ALA A 31 -12.85 4.39 9.19
CA ALA A 31 -13.22 5.68 8.59
C ALA A 31 -13.71 5.52 7.15
N LYS A 32 -14.62 4.58 6.94
CA LYS A 32 -15.18 4.30 5.61
C LYS A 32 -15.66 5.58 4.93
N GLY A 33 -15.34 5.74 3.65
CA GLY A 33 -15.73 6.91 2.86
C GLY A 33 -14.72 8.04 2.87
N THR A 34 -13.57 7.88 3.54
CA THR A 34 -12.53 8.90 3.54
C THR A 34 -11.96 9.07 2.13
N VAL A 35 -11.86 10.33 1.68
CA VAL A 35 -11.28 10.63 0.36
C VAL A 35 -9.78 10.37 0.34
N ASP A 36 -9.23 10.07 -0.85
CA ASP A 36 -7.85 9.63 -1.02
C ASP A 36 -6.82 10.59 -0.44
N GLU A 37 -7.01 11.91 -0.61
CA GLU A 37 -6.08 12.90 -0.08
C GLU A 37 -5.99 12.86 1.44
N LEU A 38 -7.12 12.64 2.10
CA LEU A 38 -7.15 12.51 3.56
C LEU A 38 -6.58 11.17 4.03
N VAL A 39 -6.79 10.11 3.26
CA VAL A 39 -6.17 8.80 3.54
C VAL A 39 -4.64 8.95 3.50
N MET A 40 -4.12 9.57 2.47
CA MET A 40 -2.69 9.77 2.31
C MET A 40 -2.11 10.66 3.42
N ARG A 41 -2.82 11.73 3.78
CA ARG A 41 -2.41 12.63 4.86
C ARG A 41 -2.35 11.89 6.19
N ARG A 42 -3.34 11.06 6.46
CA ARG A 42 -3.37 10.26 7.68
C ARG A 42 -2.20 9.27 7.72
N ALA A 43 -1.94 8.59 6.62
CA ALA A 43 -0.82 7.66 6.54
C ALA A 43 0.51 8.37 6.85
N LEU A 44 0.72 9.56 6.27
CA LEU A 44 1.92 10.34 6.51
C LEU A 44 2.01 10.77 7.97
N SER A 45 0.93 11.31 8.54
CA SER A 45 0.95 11.82 9.92
C SER A 45 1.18 10.70 10.95
N GLU A 46 0.66 9.51 10.68
CA GLU A 46 0.83 8.35 11.56
C GLU A 46 2.06 7.52 11.23
N ARG A 47 2.84 7.94 10.25
CA ARG A 47 4.03 7.22 9.76
C ARG A 47 3.70 5.79 9.39
N ARG A 48 2.67 5.63 8.57
CA ARG A 48 2.25 4.34 8.04
C ARG A 48 2.47 4.27 6.55
N ILE A 49 2.96 3.14 6.08
CA ILE A 49 3.04 2.89 4.64
C ILE A 49 1.63 2.61 4.15
N LEU A 50 1.20 3.35 3.14
CA LEU A 50 -0.11 3.17 2.53
C LEU A 50 -0.09 1.94 1.62
N ILE A 51 -1.02 1.02 1.80
CA ILE A 51 -1.22 -0.08 0.88
C ILE A 51 -2.57 0.05 0.20
N THR A 52 -2.58 -0.04 -1.12
CA THR A 52 -3.77 0.23 -1.93
C THR A 52 -3.78 -0.62 -3.19
N GLU A 53 -4.97 -0.84 -3.74
CA GLU A 53 -5.14 -1.44 -5.07
C GLU A 53 -5.61 -0.40 -6.10
N ASP A 54 -5.74 0.87 -5.68
CA ASP A 54 -6.21 1.96 -6.53
C ASP A 54 -5.02 2.72 -7.13
N PRO A 55 -4.85 2.69 -8.47
CA PRO A 55 -3.75 3.40 -9.11
C PRO A 55 -3.84 4.92 -8.99
N ASP A 56 -4.99 5.48 -8.61
CA ASP A 56 -5.13 6.92 -8.42
C ASP A 56 -4.21 7.47 -7.35
N PHE A 57 -3.79 6.65 -6.37
CA PHE A 57 -2.79 7.07 -5.39
C PHE A 57 -1.43 7.36 -6.06
N GLY A 58 -1.12 6.65 -7.15
CA GLY A 58 0.06 6.98 -7.95
C GLY A 58 -0.01 8.39 -8.52
N GLU A 59 -1.17 8.80 -8.99
CA GLU A 59 -1.35 10.15 -9.49
C GLU A 59 -1.16 11.20 -8.39
N LEU A 60 -1.68 10.96 -7.18
CA LEU A 60 -1.47 11.87 -6.08
C LEU A 60 0.01 12.08 -5.77
N VAL A 61 0.79 11.00 -5.75
CA VAL A 61 2.22 11.07 -5.44
C VAL A 61 3.01 11.68 -6.60
N TYR A 62 2.79 11.18 -7.82
CA TYR A 62 3.62 11.54 -8.98
C TYR A 62 3.19 12.85 -9.63
N ALA A 63 1.89 13.01 -9.90
CA ALA A 63 1.41 14.19 -10.64
C ALA A 63 1.17 15.39 -9.73
N ARG A 64 0.74 15.17 -8.49
CA ARG A 64 0.40 16.24 -7.57
C ARG A 64 1.46 16.48 -6.50
N GLY A 65 2.47 15.62 -6.42
CA GLY A 65 3.58 15.79 -5.49
C GLY A 65 3.22 15.65 -4.02
N HIS A 66 2.15 14.94 -3.69
CA HIS A 66 1.79 14.72 -2.29
C HIS A 66 2.86 13.90 -1.57
N SER A 67 3.26 14.36 -0.39
CA SER A 67 4.20 13.62 0.45
C SER A 67 3.56 12.36 1.00
N SER A 68 4.35 11.31 1.15
CA SER A 68 3.90 10.06 1.76
C SER A 68 5.02 9.43 2.57
N ALA A 69 4.68 8.55 3.49
CA ALA A 69 5.65 7.73 4.21
C ALA A 69 6.08 6.50 3.39
N GLY A 70 5.43 6.28 2.27
CA GLY A 70 5.62 5.16 1.37
C GLY A 70 4.27 4.66 0.88
N VAL A 71 4.22 4.16 -0.34
CA VAL A 71 3.01 3.61 -0.95
C VAL A 71 3.33 2.25 -1.55
N ILE A 72 2.49 1.26 -1.28
CA ILE A 72 2.50 -0.03 -1.96
C ILE A 72 1.24 -0.12 -2.80
N LEU A 73 1.40 -0.14 -4.11
CA LEU A 73 0.31 -0.38 -5.05
C LEU A 73 0.29 -1.87 -5.41
N VAL A 74 -0.81 -2.52 -5.12
CA VAL A 74 -1.00 -3.94 -5.41
C VAL A 74 -1.84 -4.07 -6.67
N ARG A 75 -1.30 -4.75 -7.69
CA ARG A 75 -1.94 -4.87 -9.01
C ARG A 75 -2.02 -6.33 -9.42
N PHE A 76 -3.11 -7.00 -9.02
CA PHE A 76 -3.35 -8.39 -9.35
C PHE A 76 -4.62 -8.56 -10.17
N PRO A 77 -4.55 -9.19 -11.34
CA PRO A 77 -5.75 -9.59 -12.07
C PRO A 77 -6.61 -10.51 -11.21
N SER A 78 -7.93 -10.40 -11.33
CA SER A 78 -8.86 -11.21 -10.53
C SER A 78 -8.60 -12.71 -10.64
N ARG A 79 -8.17 -13.19 -11.81
CA ARG A 79 -7.91 -14.63 -12.04
C ARG A 79 -6.77 -15.18 -11.19
N VAL A 80 -5.87 -14.32 -10.68
CA VAL A 80 -4.74 -14.73 -9.83
C VAL A 80 -4.81 -14.11 -8.43
N ARG A 81 -5.99 -13.65 -8.02
CA ARG A 81 -6.17 -12.97 -6.73
C ARG A 81 -5.78 -13.81 -5.52
N ARG A 82 -5.78 -15.14 -5.66
CA ARG A 82 -5.42 -16.04 -4.54
C ARG A 82 -3.96 -15.91 -4.13
N ALA A 83 -3.09 -15.53 -5.07
CA ALA A 83 -1.68 -15.34 -4.78
C ALA A 83 -1.37 -13.99 -4.13
N LYS A 84 -2.32 -13.06 -4.15
CA LYS A 84 -2.13 -11.69 -3.69
C LYS A 84 -1.69 -11.59 -2.22
N PRO A 85 -2.38 -12.22 -1.26
CA PRO A 85 -2.01 -12.05 0.14
C PRO A 85 -0.57 -12.47 0.42
N GLN A 86 -0.17 -13.62 -0.07
CA GLN A 86 1.18 -14.14 0.14
C GLN A 86 2.23 -13.28 -0.58
N SER A 87 1.92 -12.82 -1.80
CA SER A 87 2.82 -11.95 -2.55
C SER A 87 3.08 -10.63 -1.82
N VAL A 88 2.06 -10.06 -1.20
CA VAL A 88 2.21 -8.83 -0.41
C VAL A 88 3.09 -9.07 0.80
N VAL A 89 2.85 -10.14 1.55
CA VAL A 89 3.66 -10.50 2.73
C VAL A 89 5.12 -10.71 2.34
N GLU A 90 5.37 -11.45 1.25
CA GLU A 90 6.73 -11.71 0.79
C GLU A 90 7.44 -10.43 0.33
N ALA A 91 6.74 -9.54 -0.36
CA ALA A 91 7.30 -8.27 -0.79
C ALA A 91 7.72 -7.42 0.40
N VAL A 92 6.88 -7.35 1.43
CA VAL A 92 7.18 -6.61 2.65
C VAL A 92 8.39 -7.21 3.37
N ALA A 93 8.44 -8.54 3.49
CA ALA A 93 9.58 -9.20 4.12
C ALA A 93 10.88 -8.97 3.36
N LYS A 94 10.82 -8.99 2.03
CA LYS A 94 11.99 -8.82 1.17
C LYS A 94 12.53 -7.40 1.18
N LEU A 95 11.64 -6.41 1.10
CA LEU A 95 12.04 -5.01 0.95
C LEU A 95 12.25 -4.31 2.28
N GLY A 96 11.48 -4.68 3.31
CA GLY A 96 11.67 -4.12 4.66
C GLY A 96 11.73 -2.59 4.68
N ALA A 97 12.79 -2.05 5.27
CA ALA A 97 12.97 -0.61 5.41
C ALA A 97 13.04 0.15 4.08
N ARG A 98 13.31 -0.54 2.98
CA ARG A 98 13.35 0.09 1.65
C ARG A 98 11.97 0.55 1.18
N LEU A 99 10.91 0.09 1.83
CA LEU A 99 9.54 0.52 1.53
C LEU A 99 9.27 1.96 1.97
N TRP A 100 10.00 2.45 2.97
CA TRP A 100 9.81 3.81 3.46
C TRP A 100 10.18 4.84 2.38
N ASN A 101 9.33 5.85 2.21
CA ASN A 101 9.51 6.93 1.24
C ASN A 101 9.61 6.44 -0.21
N ALA A 102 9.17 5.22 -0.48
CA ALA A 102 9.22 4.62 -1.81
C ALA A 102 7.81 4.41 -2.36
N PHE A 103 7.71 4.31 -3.68
CA PHE A 103 6.51 3.85 -4.35
C PHE A 103 6.79 2.45 -4.88
N THR A 104 6.17 1.46 -4.29
CA THR A 104 6.40 0.05 -4.59
C THR A 104 5.20 -0.53 -5.32
N VAL A 105 5.43 -1.27 -6.38
CA VAL A 105 4.36 -1.97 -7.10
C VAL A 105 4.54 -3.46 -6.93
N VAL A 106 3.50 -4.14 -6.44
CA VAL A 106 3.47 -5.59 -6.25
C VAL A 106 2.52 -6.19 -7.28
N GLU A 107 3.07 -7.03 -8.14
CA GLU A 107 2.35 -7.70 -9.23
C GLU A 107 2.62 -9.21 -9.16
N PRO A 108 1.84 -10.05 -9.88
CA PRO A 108 2.13 -11.49 -9.91
C PRO A 108 3.56 -11.75 -10.37
N GLY A 109 4.35 -12.42 -9.52
CA GLY A 109 5.72 -12.78 -9.82
C GLY A 109 6.70 -11.63 -9.94
N ARG A 110 6.30 -10.41 -9.53
CA ARG A 110 7.14 -9.24 -9.72
C ARG A 110 6.89 -8.19 -8.66
N VAL A 111 7.97 -7.68 -8.08
CA VAL A 111 7.94 -6.52 -7.17
C VAL A 111 8.96 -5.52 -7.67
N ARG A 112 8.56 -4.26 -7.79
CA ARG A 112 9.47 -3.20 -8.23
C ARG A 112 9.28 -1.94 -7.41
N LEU A 113 10.41 -1.32 -7.08
CA LEU A 113 10.43 0.02 -6.52
C LEU A 113 10.42 0.99 -7.70
N ALA A 114 9.40 1.80 -7.78
CA ALA A 114 9.36 2.86 -8.78
C ALA A 114 10.35 3.94 -8.37
N SER A 115 11.00 4.54 -9.34
CA SER A 115 11.86 5.68 -9.08
C SER A 115 11.04 6.84 -8.51
N ARG A 116 11.70 7.75 -7.79
CA ARG A 116 11.04 8.96 -7.31
C ARG A 116 10.33 9.65 -8.46
N PRO A 117 9.15 10.23 -8.19
CA PRO A 117 8.50 11.03 -9.22
C PRO A 117 9.46 12.11 -9.71
N PRO A 118 9.46 12.39 -11.00
CA PRO A 118 10.23 13.53 -11.49
C PRO A 118 9.72 14.78 -10.79
N SER A 119 10.64 15.51 -10.20
CA SER A 119 10.36 16.77 -9.54
C SER A 119 10.02 17.87 -10.55
#